data_ad523fdeaab0d370c9869eb63ea525c0
#
_entry.id   ad523fdeaab0d370c9869eb63ea525c0
#
_cell.length_a   1.000
_cell.length_b   1.000
_cell.length_c   1.000
_cell.angle_alpha   90.00
_cell.angle_beta   90.00
_cell.angle_gamma   90.00
#
_symmetry.space_group_name_H-M   'P 1'
#
loop_
_entity.id
_entity.type
_entity.pdbx_description
1 polymer ?
#
loop_
_entity_poly.entity_id
_entity_poly.type
_entity_poly.pdbx_seq_one_letter_code
_entity_poly.pdbx_strand_id
1 'polypeptide(L)'
;MSQREVNAIAGRLSLRSPQTESLTKLARAIEASPLMLKPNRDAAEVADVLKVLQTQFPTLRDFERDFPSLCFALATGVGKTRLMGAFISYLYAAHGVRHFFVLAPNLTIYNKLIGDFTPNTPKYVFKGVAEFAAYPPEIITGDNYEERAQALGDLLSPVTINIFNIAKITSEVRGGKAPRIKRLSEYIGQSYFDYLASLPDLVLLMDESHRYRATAGL
;
A
#
# COMPACT_ATOMS: atom_id res chain seq x y z
N MET A 1 -0.10 -17.20 -15.06
CA MET A 1 -1.00 -17.11 -13.88
C MET A 1 -1.51 -15.68 -13.67
N SER A 2 -0.65 -14.68 -13.74
CA SER A 2 -1.00 -13.28 -13.40
C SER A 2 -2.04 -12.64 -14.33
N GLN A 3 -2.04 -12.90 -15.64
CA GLN A 3 -3.02 -12.28 -16.54
C GLN A 3 -4.47 -12.73 -16.25
N ARG A 4 -4.65 -13.96 -15.78
CA ARG A 4 -5.97 -14.45 -15.36
C ARG A 4 -6.47 -13.70 -14.12
N GLU A 5 -5.59 -13.50 -13.15
CA GLU A 5 -5.92 -12.74 -11.93
C GLU A 5 -6.18 -11.27 -12.25
N VAL A 6 -5.36 -10.65 -13.11
CA VAL A 6 -5.59 -9.28 -13.59
C VAL A 6 -6.97 -9.15 -14.21
N ASN A 7 -7.35 -10.04 -15.12
CA ASN A 7 -8.65 -10.00 -15.80
C ASN A 7 -9.81 -10.21 -14.82
N ALA A 8 -9.66 -11.14 -13.87
CA ALA A 8 -10.66 -11.42 -12.85
C ALA A 8 -10.90 -10.20 -11.97
N ILE A 9 -9.83 -9.57 -11.47
CA ILE A 9 -9.92 -8.38 -10.62
C ILE A 9 -10.47 -7.19 -11.41
N ALA A 10 -10.00 -6.98 -12.64
CA ALA A 10 -10.48 -5.91 -13.50
C ALA A 10 -11.99 -6.00 -13.75
N GLY A 11 -12.50 -7.20 -14.01
CA GLY A 11 -13.93 -7.45 -14.17
C GLY A 11 -14.72 -7.24 -12.87
N ARG A 12 -14.27 -7.83 -11.77
CA ARG A 12 -14.94 -7.74 -10.44
C ARG A 12 -15.04 -6.30 -9.94
N LEU A 13 -13.98 -5.52 -10.11
CA LEU A 13 -13.94 -4.13 -9.69
C LEU A 13 -14.44 -3.15 -10.76
N SER A 14 -14.85 -3.63 -11.93
CA SER A 14 -15.29 -2.81 -13.08
C SER A 14 -14.24 -1.70 -13.38
N LEU A 15 -12.98 -2.11 -13.55
CA LEU A 15 -11.89 -1.18 -13.82
C LEU A 15 -12.07 -0.54 -15.21
N ARG A 16 -11.77 0.75 -15.30
CA ARG A 16 -11.66 1.45 -16.56
C ARG A 16 -10.33 1.12 -17.26
N SER A 17 -10.23 1.34 -18.57
CA SER A 17 -9.03 1.03 -19.36
C SER A 17 -7.72 1.51 -18.72
N PRO A 18 -7.56 2.78 -18.25
CA PRO A 18 -6.31 3.22 -17.63
C PRO A 18 -5.97 2.48 -16.32
N GLN A 19 -6.99 2.06 -15.56
CA GLN A 19 -6.80 1.30 -14.32
C GLN A 19 -6.38 -0.14 -14.63
N THR A 20 -7.03 -0.78 -15.62
CA THR A 20 -6.67 -2.13 -16.07
C THR A 20 -5.26 -2.16 -16.63
N GLU A 21 -4.88 -1.16 -17.43
CA GLU A 21 -3.52 -1.02 -17.95
C GLU A 21 -2.48 -0.88 -16.83
N SER A 22 -2.77 -0.05 -15.82
CA SER A 22 -1.90 0.12 -14.65
C SER A 22 -1.75 -1.18 -13.86
N LEU A 23 -2.84 -1.91 -13.64
CA LEU A 23 -2.81 -3.23 -12.97
C LEU A 23 -1.99 -4.24 -13.79
N THR A 24 -2.15 -4.25 -15.10
CA THR A 24 -1.36 -5.11 -16.00
C THR A 24 0.13 -4.76 -15.95
N LYS A 25 0.48 -3.47 -15.90
CA LYS A 25 1.88 -3.04 -15.78
C LYS A 25 2.48 -3.48 -14.43
N LEU A 26 1.75 -3.34 -13.32
CA LEU A 26 2.20 -3.87 -12.02
C LEU A 26 2.45 -5.37 -12.10
N ALA A 27 1.50 -6.13 -12.63
CA ALA A 27 1.61 -7.58 -12.76
C ALA A 27 2.84 -7.98 -13.57
N ARG A 28 3.06 -7.33 -14.73
CA ARG A 28 4.24 -7.57 -15.58
C ARG A 28 5.55 -7.21 -14.89
N ALA A 29 5.58 -6.15 -14.10
CA ALA A 29 6.77 -5.76 -13.36
C ALA A 29 7.15 -6.83 -12.32
N ILE A 30 6.17 -7.34 -11.57
CA ILE A 30 6.41 -8.40 -10.56
C ILE A 30 6.77 -9.72 -11.24
N GLU A 31 6.16 -10.08 -12.36
CA GLU A 31 6.53 -11.27 -13.13
C GLU A 31 7.97 -11.19 -13.68
N ALA A 32 8.37 -10.00 -14.15
CA ALA A 32 9.73 -9.80 -14.65
C ALA A 32 10.76 -9.90 -13.50
N SER A 33 10.43 -9.39 -12.33
CA SER A 33 11.28 -9.47 -11.15
C SER A 33 10.49 -9.74 -9.87
N PRO A 34 10.26 -11.03 -9.50
CA PRO A 34 9.61 -11.39 -8.24
C PRO A 34 10.35 -10.87 -6.99
N LEU A 35 11.64 -10.58 -7.14
CA LEU A 35 12.44 -9.94 -6.10
C LEU A 35 11.90 -8.58 -5.64
N MET A 36 11.02 -7.93 -6.42
CA MET A 36 10.32 -6.71 -5.98
C MET A 36 9.54 -6.90 -4.67
N LEU A 37 9.07 -8.10 -4.39
CA LEU A 37 8.30 -8.42 -3.19
C LEU A 37 9.14 -9.04 -2.06
N LYS A 38 10.45 -9.26 -2.28
CA LYS A 38 11.34 -9.80 -1.25
C LYS A 38 11.58 -8.75 -0.14
N PRO A 39 11.49 -9.10 1.15
CA PRO A 39 11.88 -8.20 2.23
C PRO A 39 13.40 -8.03 2.32
N ASN A 40 13.85 -6.98 3.02
CA ASN A 40 15.24 -6.79 3.44
C ASN A 40 16.27 -6.94 2.30
N ARG A 41 16.12 -6.17 1.20
CA ARG A 41 17.06 -6.16 0.08
C ARG A 41 18.26 -5.28 0.41
N ASP A 42 19.43 -5.70 -0.08
CA ASP A 42 20.58 -4.83 -0.15
C ASP A 42 20.55 -3.94 -1.43
N ALA A 43 21.45 -2.97 -1.48
CA ALA A 43 21.52 -2.03 -2.61
C ALA A 43 21.84 -2.72 -3.95
N ALA A 44 22.59 -3.82 -3.95
CA ALA A 44 22.91 -4.57 -5.16
C ALA A 44 21.66 -5.29 -5.71
N GLU A 45 20.89 -5.93 -4.85
CA GLU A 45 19.61 -6.56 -5.21
C GLU A 45 18.62 -5.53 -5.76
N VAL A 46 18.54 -4.33 -5.17
CA VAL A 46 17.69 -3.24 -5.69
C VAL A 46 18.14 -2.80 -7.08
N ALA A 47 19.45 -2.67 -7.31
CA ALA A 47 20.00 -2.32 -8.62
C ALA A 47 19.73 -3.40 -9.67
N ASP A 48 19.79 -4.67 -9.31
CA ASP A 48 19.49 -5.76 -10.22
C ASP A 48 18.00 -5.83 -10.58
N VAL A 49 17.10 -5.61 -9.61
CA VAL A 49 15.66 -5.44 -9.88
C VAL A 49 15.44 -4.30 -10.87
N LEU A 50 16.09 -3.15 -10.67
CA LEU A 50 15.98 -2.01 -11.59
C LEU A 50 16.40 -2.37 -13.01
N LYS A 51 17.54 -3.01 -13.21
CA LYS A 51 18.05 -3.44 -14.53
C LYS A 51 17.03 -4.36 -15.24
N VAL A 52 16.49 -5.34 -14.52
CA VAL A 52 15.47 -6.24 -15.08
C VAL A 52 14.23 -5.47 -15.50
N LEU A 53 13.74 -4.55 -14.67
CA LEU A 53 12.56 -3.75 -15.01
C LEU A 53 12.80 -2.80 -16.18
N GLN A 54 14.00 -2.25 -16.32
CA GLN A 54 14.36 -1.37 -17.45
C GLN A 54 14.27 -2.10 -18.81
N THR A 55 14.48 -3.41 -18.86
CA THR A 55 14.28 -4.19 -20.10
C THR A 55 12.81 -4.23 -20.52
N GLN A 56 11.87 -4.19 -19.58
CA GLN A 56 10.43 -4.22 -19.83
C GLN A 56 9.81 -2.82 -19.92
N PHE A 57 10.40 -1.86 -19.23
CA PHE A 57 9.92 -0.49 -19.11
C PHE A 57 11.09 0.48 -19.39
N PRO A 58 11.43 0.74 -20.66
CA PRO A 58 12.61 1.55 -21.03
C PRO A 58 12.59 3.00 -20.52
N THR A 59 11.41 3.50 -20.13
CA THR A 59 11.26 4.85 -19.54
C THR A 59 11.57 4.91 -18.05
N LEU A 60 11.70 3.77 -17.39
CA LEU A 60 12.08 3.68 -15.97
C LEU A 60 13.58 3.99 -15.85
N ARG A 61 13.94 5.07 -15.16
CA ARG A 61 15.35 5.49 -14.97
C ARG A 61 15.92 4.98 -13.67
N ASP A 62 15.20 5.19 -12.59
CA ASP A 62 15.57 4.80 -11.23
C ASP A 62 14.31 4.61 -10.39
N PHE A 63 14.48 4.18 -9.14
CA PHE A 63 13.40 4.06 -8.18
C PHE A 63 13.19 5.31 -7.32
N GLU A 64 14.08 6.29 -7.39
CA GLU A 64 14.11 7.47 -6.50
C GLU A 64 14.10 7.11 -4.99
N ARG A 65 14.35 5.85 -4.64
CA ARG A 65 14.31 5.27 -3.28
C ARG A 65 15.31 4.12 -3.18
N ASP A 66 15.66 3.78 -1.95
CA ASP A 66 16.53 2.63 -1.64
C ASP A 66 15.79 1.27 -1.72
N PHE A 67 14.59 1.27 -2.27
CA PHE A 67 13.76 0.08 -2.47
C PHE A 67 12.97 0.19 -3.79
N PRO A 68 12.51 -0.95 -4.37
CA PRO A 68 11.73 -0.94 -5.60
C PRO A 68 10.44 -0.13 -5.43
N SER A 69 10.26 0.87 -6.28
CA SER A 69 9.09 1.73 -6.28
C SER A 69 8.60 2.00 -7.70
N LEU A 70 7.28 2.04 -7.89
CA LEU A 70 6.64 2.32 -9.17
C LEU A 70 5.68 3.50 -9.04
N CYS A 71 5.75 4.45 -9.96
CA CYS A 71 4.84 5.58 -10.02
C CYS A 71 3.87 5.41 -11.20
N PHE A 72 2.57 5.45 -10.90
CA PHE A 72 1.49 5.38 -11.88
C PHE A 72 0.87 6.76 -12.07
N ALA A 73 1.19 7.44 -13.16
CA ALA A 73 0.63 8.74 -13.49
C ALA A 73 -0.77 8.59 -14.10
N LEU A 74 -1.78 9.00 -13.36
CA LEU A 74 -3.20 8.92 -13.75
C LEU A 74 -3.86 10.29 -13.61
N ALA A 75 -4.71 10.63 -14.58
CA ALA A 75 -5.48 11.85 -14.53
C ALA A 75 -6.41 11.92 -13.31
N THR A 76 -6.79 13.12 -12.91
CA THR A 76 -7.78 13.34 -11.86
C THR A 76 -9.13 12.75 -12.28
N GLY A 77 -9.85 12.12 -11.35
CA GLY A 77 -11.18 11.54 -11.64
C GLY A 77 -11.17 10.14 -12.26
N VAL A 78 -10.01 9.58 -12.63
CA VAL A 78 -9.92 8.21 -13.19
C VAL A 78 -10.26 7.12 -12.16
N GLY A 79 -10.24 7.45 -10.86
CA GLY A 79 -10.55 6.50 -9.78
C GLY A 79 -9.29 5.85 -9.19
N LYS A 80 -8.30 6.65 -8.80
CA LYS A 80 -7.04 6.20 -8.18
C LYS A 80 -7.30 5.29 -6.96
N THR A 81 -8.26 5.61 -6.11
CA THR A 81 -8.61 4.79 -4.93
C THR A 81 -9.07 3.38 -5.33
N ARG A 82 -9.85 3.26 -6.41
CA ARG A 82 -10.25 1.94 -6.94
C ARG A 82 -9.06 1.17 -7.48
N LEU A 83 -8.10 1.85 -8.11
CA LEU A 83 -6.85 1.23 -8.56
C LEU A 83 -6.01 0.75 -7.37
N MET A 84 -5.93 1.50 -6.26
CA MET A 84 -5.28 1.01 -5.04
C MET A 84 -5.96 -0.28 -4.54
N GLY A 85 -7.29 -0.32 -4.52
CA GLY A 85 -8.03 -1.54 -4.18
C GLY A 85 -7.71 -2.71 -5.13
N ALA A 86 -7.56 -2.44 -6.42
CA ALA A 86 -7.15 -3.45 -7.40
C ALA A 86 -5.72 -3.97 -7.15
N PHE A 87 -4.79 -3.08 -6.82
CA PHE A 87 -3.41 -3.46 -6.47
C PHE A 87 -3.37 -4.33 -5.22
N ILE A 88 -4.09 -3.94 -4.15
CA ILE A 88 -4.20 -4.73 -2.93
C ILE A 88 -4.78 -6.12 -3.23
N SER A 89 -5.89 -6.17 -3.97
CA SER A 89 -6.54 -7.44 -4.35
C SER A 89 -5.60 -8.34 -5.15
N TYR A 90 -4.87 -7.78 -6.11
CA TYR A 90 -3.93 -8.53 -6.94
C TYR A 90 -2.73 -9.05 -6.12
N LEU A 91 -2.11 -8.19 -5.34
CA LEU A 91 -0.95 -8.56 -4.53
C LEU A 91 -1.31 -9.63 -3.50
N TYR A 92 -2.49 -9.55 -2.91
CA TYR A 92 -3.00 -10.60 -2.03
C TYR A 92 -3.29 -11.91 -2.79
N ALA A 93 -4.10 -11.85 -3.84
CA ALA A 93 -4.57 -13.06 -4.51
C ALA A 93 -3.46 -13.82 -5.27
N ALA A 94 -2.53 -13.08 -5.91
CA ALA A 94 -1.47 -13.67 -6.73
C ALA A 94 -0.18 -13.93 -5.97
N HIS A 95 0.11 -13.17 -4.90
CA HIS A 95 1.41 -13.19 -4.23
C HIS A 95 1.33 -13.37 -2.71
N GLY A 96 0.13 -13.43 -2.13
CA GLY A 96 -0.07 -13.66 -0.69
C GLY A 96 0.33 -12.48 0.20
N VAL A 97 0.48 -11.27 -0.36
CA VAL A 97 0.80 -10.05 0.41
C VAL A 97 -0.37 -9.69 1.32
N ARG A 98 -0.10 -9.52 2.60
CA ARG A 98 -1.15 -9.30 3.62
C ARG A 98 -1.10 -7.94 4.28
N HIS A 99 0.02 -7.24 4.22
CA HIS A 99 0.20 -5.99 4.95
C HIS A 99 0.38 -4.82 3.99
N PHE A 100 -0.50 -3.83 4.11
CA PHE A 100 -0.50 -2.63 3.28
C PHE A 100 -0.46 -1.39 4.16
N PHE A 101 0.31 -0.39 3.70
CA PHE A 101 0.36 0.92 4.32
C PHE A 101 -0.03 1.97 3.28
N VAL A 102 -1.15 2.63 3.51
CA VAL A 102 -1.70 3.65 2.60
C VAL A 102 -1.46 5.03 3.20
N LEU A 103 -0.72 5.86 2.49
CA LEU A 103 -0.37 7.20 2.93
C LEU A 103 -1.20 8.25 2.21
N ALA A 104 -1.93 9.05 2.98
CA ALA A 104 -2.74 10.16 2.51
C ALA A 104 -2.02 11.50 2.67
N PRO A 105 -2.05 12.41 1.68
CA PRO A 105 -1.35 13.69 1.73
C PRO A 105 -2.03 14.73 2.65
N ASN A 106 -3.31 14.56 2.93
CA ASN A 106 -4.10 15.47 3.77
C ASN A 106 -5.31 14.78 4.41
N LEU A 107 -5.97 15.46 5.34
CA LEU A 107 -7.11 14.91 6.09
C LEU A 107 -8.34 14.61 5.21
N THR A 108 -8.59 15.39 4.19
CA THR A 108 -9.73 15.16 3.27
C THR A 108 -9.57 13.83 2.54
N ILE A 109 -8.38 13.58 1.98
CA ILE A 109 -8.07 12.33 1.29
C ILE A 109 -8.01 11.18 2.31
N TYR A 110 -7.44 11.38 3.48
CA TYR A 110 -7.40 10.41 4.58
C TYR A 110 -8.80 9.90 4.95
N ASN A 111 -9.73 10.80 5.25
CA ASN A 111 -11.10 10.43 5.62
C ASN A 111 -11.84 9.74 4.46
N LYS A 112 -11.59 10.20 3.23
CA LYS A 112 -12.14 9.55 2.03
C LYS A 112 -11.62 8.12 1.87
N LEU A 113 -10.32 7.90 2.03
CA LEU A 113 -9.72 6.58 1.92
C LEU A 113 -10.28 5.63 2.98
N ILE A 114 -10.39 6.07 4.24
CA ILE A 114 -11.02 5.27 5.31
C ILE A 114 -12.44 4.85 4.88
N GLY A 115 -13.26 5.80 4.41
CA GLY A 115 -14.63 5.50 3.96
C GLY A 115 -14.66 4.53 2.78
N ASP A 116 -13.80 4.73 1.78
CA ASP A 116 -13.76 3.90 0.58
C ASP A 116 -13.22 2.47 0.85
N PHE A 117 -12.40 2.29 1.90
CA PHE A 117 -11.85 0.99 2.29
C PHE A 117 -12.64 0.27 3.39
N THR A 118 -13.53 0.98 4.09
CA THR A 118 -14.35 0.39 5.16
C THR A 118 -15.50 -0.42 4.56
N PRO A 119 -15.71 -1.68 5.00
CA PRO A 119 -16.81 -2.52 4.55
C PRO A 119 -18.20 -1.86 4.79
N ASN A 120 -19.17 -2.25 3.98
CA ASN A 120 -20.56 -1.77 4.07
C ASN A 120 -20.76 -0.27 3.81
N THR A 121 -19.77 0.41 3.23
CA THR A 121 -19.94 1.78 2.74
C THR A 121 -20.38 1.80 1.27
N PRO A 122 -21.08 2.86 0.81
CA PRO A 122 -21.56 2.94 -0.58
C PRO A 122 -20.45 2.84 -1.64
N LYS A 123 -19.22 3.29 -1.29
CA LYS A 123 -18.06 3.35 -2.18
C LYS A 123 -17.01 2.29 -1.87
N TYR A 124 -17.37 1.24 -1.12
CA TYR A 124 -16.44 0.18 -0.75
C TYR A 124 -15.70 -0.37 -1.98
N VAL A 125 -14.38 -0.22 -1.98
CA VAL A 125 -13.55 -0.51 -3.16
C VAL A 125 -13.41 -1.99 -3.47
N PHE A 126 -13.59 -2.88 -2.49
CA PHE A 126 -13.46 -4.32 -2.66
C PHE A 126 -14.79 -5.03 -2.95
N LYS A 127 -15.83 -4.28 -3.26
CA LYS A 127 -17.13 -4.85 -3.61
C LYS A 127 -16.99 -5.77 -4.84
N GLY A 128 -17.30 -7.04 -4.68
CA GLY A 128 -17.16 -8.05 -5.74
C GLY A 128 -15.87 -8.87 -5.68
N VAL A 129 -14.92 -8.53 -4.79
CA VAL A 129 -13.75 -9.37 -4.51
C VAL A 129 -14.16 -10.48 -3.55
N ALA A 130 -14.23 -11.72 -4.07
CA ALA A 130 -14.79 -12.86 -3.32
C ALA A 130 -14.01 -13.15 -2.02
N GLU A 131 -12.71 -13.00 -2.07
CA GLU A 131 -11.78 -13.23 -0.96
C GLU A 131 -12.09 -12.30 0.22
N PHE A 132 -12.57 -11.07 -0.06
CA PHE A 132 -12.92 -10.08 0.95
C PHE A 132 -14.41 -10.01 1.29
N ALA A 133 -15.23 -10.86 0.68
CA ALA A 133 -16.66 -10.92 0.98
C ALA A 133 -16.93 -11.59 2.33
N ALA A 134 -16.21 -12.67 2.65
CA ALA A 134 -16.33 -13.38 3.91
C ALA A 134 -15.47 -12.77 5.02
N TYR A 135 -14.26 -12.36 4.65
CA TYR A 135 -13.25 -11.80 5.56
C TYR A 135 -12.71 -10.49 4.98
N PRO A 136 -13.39 -9.36 5.22
CA PRO A 136 -12.93 -8.07 4.72
C PRO A 136 -11.59 -7.67 5.34
N PRO A 137 -10.78 -6.87 4.63
CA PRO A 137 -9.55 -6.33 5.18
C PRO A 137 -9.77 -5.58 6.48
N GLU A 138 -8.88 -5.77 7.45
CA GLU A 138 -8.84 -4.99 8.67
C GLU A 138 -8.30 -3.58 8.37
N ILE A 139 -9.03 -2.54 8.78
CA ILE A 139 -8.62 -1.15 8.59
C ILE A 139 -8.05 -0.60 9.89
N ILE A 140 -6.75 -0.33 9.87
CA ILE A 140 -6.02 0.33 10.95
C ILE A 140 -5.73 1.77 10.54
N THR A 141 -6.03 2.70 11.42
CA THR A 141 -5.89 4.14 11.16
C THR A 141 -4.97 4.79 12.19
N GLY A 142 -4.52 6.01 11.89
CA GLY A 142 -3.77 6.80 12.85
C GLY A 142 -4.55 7.15 14.14
N ASP A 143 -5.83 6.81 14.22
CA ASP A 143 -6.69 7.06 15.38
C ASP A 143 -6.93 5.80 16.22
N ASN A 144 -6.90 4.58 15.63
CA ASN A 144 -7.20 3.32 16.31
C ASN A 144 -6.03 2.32 16.39
N TYR A 145 -4.85 2.66 15.84
CA TYR A 145 -3.73 1.71 15.75
C TYR A 145 -3.24 1.20 17.11
N GLU A 146 -3.33 2.00 18.17
CA GLU A 146 -2.91 1.58 19.52
C GLU A 146 -3.82 0.49 20.09
N GLU A 147 -5.15 0.64 19.93
CA GLU A 147 -6.13 -0.35 20.35
C GLU A 147 -5.99 -1.65 19.55
N ARG A 148 -5.74 -1.53 18.24
CA ARG A 148 -5.54 -2.68 17.34
C ARG A 148 -4.21 -3.39 17.58
N ALA A 149 -3.16 -2.65 17.90
CA ALA A 149 -1.89 -3.22 18.32
C ALA A 149 -2.01 -4.08 19.60
N GLN A 150 -2.93 -3.70 20.51
CA GLN A 150 -3.23 -4.49 21.73
C GLN A 150 -3.97 -5.79 21.43
N ALA A 151 -4.87 -5.77 20.46
CA ALA A 151 -5.67 -6.93 20.08
C ALA A 151 -4.85 -8.02 19.34
N LEU A 152 -3.56 -7.75 19.01
CA LEU A 152 -2.64 -8.68 18.31
C LEU A 152 -3.31 -9.38 17.13
N GLY A 153 -3.79 -8.58 16.19
CA GLY A 153 -4.28 -9.05 14.91
C GLY A 153 -5.54 -9.89 15.00
N ASP A 154 -6.59 -9.47 14.36
CA ASP A 154 -7.71 -10.36 14.09
C ASP A 154 -7.16 -11.50 13.21
N LEU A 155 -6.90 -12.66 13.83
CA LEU A 155 -6.43 -13.88 13.17
C LEU A 155 -7.36 -14.29 12.00
N LEU A 156 -8.54 -13.70 11.94
CA LEU A 156 -9.55 -13.96 10.92
C LEU A 156 -9.42 -13.00 9.72
N SER A 157 -8.76 -11.84 9.87
CA SER A 157 -8.59 -10.93 8.75
C SER A 157 -7.43 -11.39 7.84
N PRO A 158 -7.70 -11.65 6.55
CA PRO A 158 -6.68 -12.10 5.62
C PRO A 158 -5.69 -10.98 5.25
N VAL A 159 -6.09 -9.71 5.39
CA VAL A 159 -5.33 -8.53 4.95
C VAL A 159 -5.50 -7.40 5.94
N THR A 160 -4.40 -6.72 6.27
CA THR A 160 -4.38 -5.51 7.09
C THR A 160 -4.02 -4.30 6.23
N ILE A 161 -4.84 -3.26 6.28
CA ILE A 161 -4.61 -2.00 5.56
C ILE A 161 -4.46 -0.86 6.57
N ASN A 162 -3.25 -0.35 6.70
CA ASN A 162 -2.92 0.77 7.57
C ASN A 162 -3.08 2.07 6.80
N ILE A 163 -4.02 2.93 7.18
CA ILE A 163 -4.28 4.21 6.52
C ILE A 163 -3.83 5.35 7.43
N PHE A 164 -2.86 6.13 6.98
CA PHE A 164 -2.30 7.23 7.76
C PHE A 164 -2.22 8.53 6.95
N ASN A 165 -2.36 9.64 7.64
CA ASN A 165 -2.04 10.95 7.08
C ASN A 165 -0.56 11.26 7.33
N ILE A 166 0.11 11.84 6.32
CA ILE A 166 1.53 12.22 6.43
C ILE A 166 1.81 13.09 7.67
N ALA A 167 0.93 14.02 8.01
CA ALA A 167 1.10 14.87 9.18
C ALA A 167 1.16 14.09 10.50
N LYS A 168 0.47 12.94 10.61
CA LYS A 168 0.54 12.08 11.80
C LYS A 168 1.86 11.34 11.94
N ILE A 169 2.60 11.19 10.84
CA ILE A 169 3.89 10.49 10.80
C ILE A 169 5.05 11.47 11.00
N THR A 170 4.93 12.69 10.45
CA THR A 170 6.03 13.66 10.40
C THR A 170 5.93 14.76 11.44
N SER A 171 4.74 15.03 12.00
CA SER A 171 4.57 16.11 12.97
C SER A 171 5.25 15.77 14.28
N GLU A 172 6.27 16.54 14.63
CA GLU A 172 6.74 16.64 16.00
C GLU A 172 5.63 17.22 16.89
N VAL A 173 5.36 16.57 18.01
CA VAL A 173 4.47 17.14 19.02
C VAL A 173 5.17 18.35 19.63
N ARG A 174 4.45 19.45 19.86
CA ARG A 174 4.97 20.62 20.60
C ARG A 174 5.74 20.16 21.83
N GLY A 175 7.03 20.51 21.91
CA GLY A 175 7.92 20.09 22.98
C GLY A 175 9.00 19.06 22.57
N GLY A 176 9.26 18.85 21.26
CA GLY A 176 10.37 18.02 20.77
C GLY A 176 10.18 16.51 20.94
N LYS A 177 8.97 16.05 21.23
CA LYS A 177 8.67 14.61 21.33
C LYS A 177 8.44 14.01 19.93
N ALA A 178 8.98 12.81 19.70
CA ALA A 178 8.73 12.04 18.48
C ALA A 178 7.22 11.87 18.20
N PRO A 179 6.82 11.77 16.92
CA PRO A 179 5.45 11.44 16.53
C PRO A 179 4.93 10.20 17.28
N ARG A 180 3.64 10.18 17.58
CA ARG A 180 3.03 9.13 18.40
C ARG A 180 3.30 7.72 17.86
N ILE A 181 3.24 7.56 16.53
CA ILE A 181 3.52 6.29 15.85
C ILE A 181 4.97 5.79 16.04
N LYS A 182 5.92 6.70 16.32
CA LYS A 182 7.35 6.39 16.57
C LYS A 182 7.67 6.23 18.05
N ARG A 183 6.68 6.25 18.95
CA ARG A 183 6.91 6.03 20.38
C ARG A 183 6.80 4.57 20.72
N LEU A 184 7.57 4.15 21.71
CA LEU A 184 7.50 2.79 22.26
C LEU A 184 6.07 2.48 22.71
N SER A 185 5.55 1.35 22.26
CA SER A 185 4.31 0.78 22.75
C SER A 185 4.63 -0.32 23.76
N GLU A 186 4.10 -0.24 24.97
CA GLU A 186 4.29 -1.24 26.01
C GLU A 186 3.77 -2.63 25.61
N TYR A 187 2.74 -2.66 24.75
CA TYR A 187 2.12 -3.90 24.29
C TYR A 187 2.91 -4.63 23.19
N ILE A 188 3.59 -3.87 22.32
CA ILE A 188 4.34 -4.45 21.19
C ILE A 188 5.83 -4.57 21.55
N GLY A 189 6.31 -3.87 22.59
CA GLY A 189 7.71 -3.79 22.94
C GLY A 189 8.58 -2.97 22.00
N GLN A 190 7.97 -2.31 21.00
CA GLN A 190 8.61 -1.44 20.01
C GLN A 190 7.63 -0.36 19.54
N SER A 191 8.07 0.61 18.74
CA SER A 191 7.13 1.55 18.15
C SER A 191 6.27 0.86 17.09
N TYR A 192 5.06 1.39 16.87
CA TYR A 192 4.21 0.85 15.78
C TYR A 192 4.86 1.01 14.41
N PHE A 193 5.67 2.04 14.23
CA PHE A 193 6.45 2.26 13.03
C PHE A 193 7.48 1.14 12.83
N ASP A 194 8.25 0.80 13.86
CA ASP A 194 9.26 -0.28 13.80
C ASP A 194 8.60 -1.64 13.57
N TYR A 195 7.43 -1.87 14.20
CA TYR A 195 6.62 -3.06 13.95
C TYR A 195 6.26 -3.17 12.47
N LEU A 196 5.71 -2.11 11.87
CA LEU A 196 5.37 -2.12 10.44
C LEU A 196 6.61 -2.34 9.56
N ALA A 197 7.74 -1.70 9.89
CA ALA A 197 8.99 -1.85 9.15
C ALA A 197 9.58 -3.28 9.24
N SER A 198 9.25 -4.03 10.30
CA SER A 198 9.68 -5.41 10.48
C SER A 198 8.86 -6.44 9.70
N LEU A 199 7.70 -6.04 9.15
CA LEU A 199 6.83 -6.96 8.42
C LEU A 199 7.48 -7.43 7.12
N PRO A 200 7.42 -8.74 6.81
CA PRO A 200 8.12 -9.30 5.66
C PRO A 200 7.50 -8.95 4.31
N ASP A 201 6.25 -8.51 4.28
CA ASP A 201 5.45 -8.31 3.07
C ASP A 201 4.72 -6.95 3.06
N LEU A 202 5.26 -5.94 3.76
CA LEU A 202 4.66 -4.61 3.78
C LEU A 202 4.78 -3.92 2.42
N VAL A 203 3.64 -3.52 1.86
CA VAL A 203 3.57 -2.71 0.63
C VAL A 203 3.05 -1.31 0.94
N LEU A 204 3.82 -0.31 0.55
CA LEU A 204 3.47 1.11 0.70
C LEU A 204 2.72 1.61 -0.55
N LEU A 205 1.54 2.17 -0.36
CA LEU A 205 0.73 2.83 -1.37
C LEU A 205 0.60 4.33 -1.04
N MET A 206 1.06 5.18 -1.94
CA MET A 206 1.06 6.64 -1.72
C MET A 206 0.12 7.32 -2.72
N ASP A 207 -0.94 7.96 -2.23
CA ASP A 207 -1.78 8.81 -3.07
C ASP A 207 -1.12 10.17 -3.26
N GLU A 208 -1.20 10.73 -4.49
CA GLU A 208 -0.58 12.01 -4.85
C GLU A 208 0.91 12.09 -4.51
N SER A 209 1.67 11.05 -4.89
CA SER A 209 3.09 10.86 -4.51
C SER A 209 4.00 12.07 -4.78
N HIS A 210 3.65 12.92 -5.77
CA HIS A 210 4.38 14.15 -6.06
C HIS A 210 4.40 15.16 -4.90
N ARG A 211 3.43 15.09 -3.97
CA ARG A 211 3.35 15.98 -2.79
C ARG A 211 4.36 15.62 -1.70
N TYR A 212 4.98 14.45 -1.77
CA TYR A 212 5.93 13.99 -0.76
C TYR A 212 7.39 14.31 -1.11
N ARG A 213 7.66 14.83 -2.33
CA ARG A 213 9.02 15.15 -2.77
C ARG A 213 9.66 16.32 -2.03
N ALA A 214 8.88 17.29 -1.53
CA ALA A 214 9.39 18.51 -0.91
C ALA A 214 9.64 18.39 0.61
N THR A 215 9.15 17.34 1.26
CA THR A 215 9.19 17.19 2.75
C THR A 215 9.96 15.95 3.21
N ALA A 216 10.38 15.12 2.33
CA ALA A 216 11.05 13.87 2.67
C ALA A 216 12.57 14.00 2.48
N GLY A 217 13.21 14.71 3.38
CA GLY A 217 14.50 14.29 3.90
C GLY A 217 14.24 13.09 4.83
N LEU A 218 13.79 11.98 4.25
CA LEU A 218 13.69 10.68 4.88
C LEU A 218 14.73 9.79 4.24
#